data_d57a0437379302a433279d3943ecccc3
#
_entry.id   d57a0437379302a433279d3943ecccc3
#
_cell.length_a   1.000
_cell.length_b   1.000
_cell.length_c   1.000
_cell.angle_alpha   90.00
_cell.angle_beta   90.00
_cell.angle_gamma   90.00
#
_symmetry.space_group_name_H-M   'P 1'
#
loop_
_entity.id
_entity.type
_entity.pdbx_description
1 polymer ?
#
loop_
_entity_poly.entity_id
_entity_poly.type
_entity_poly.pdbx_seq_one_letter_code
_entity_poly.pdbx_strand_id
1 'polypeptide(L)'
;MLKNYKLKAFALLLLAGSVLGSCDYLDIAPAEIMTEDKIFQDITLAQQDLGSMYHDIIKWTALNSDDRLLRDGPFTWTGCAGDESIDHWGTTAPTTYFKLGGLTTGYNPLGDWSWNYALVRKATNFINKIEGVPLTQSQQQTYGTKVKQFKQEARFLRAYMYFDLLRQYGAVPLITEVQDIADISGAQVPRDPVNKIVDFICSELDEAASVLPDTWSDDTNYGRISKAACLALKARTLLYAASPLYNGNTMYKDVKNLDGTQLFPQTYD
;
A
#
# COMPACT_ATOMS: atom_id res chain seq x y z
N MET A 1 -31.68 -59.28 -33.19
CA MET A 1 -30.86 -58.02 -33.42
C MET A 1 -31.47 -56.77 -32.82
N LEU A 2 -32.74 -56.59 -32.74
CA LEU A 2 -33.42 -55.37 -32.23
C LEU A 2 -33.22 -55.08 -30.72
N LYS A 3 -32.92 -56.07 -29.88
CA LYS A 3 -32.78 -55.90 -28.41
C LYS A 3 -31.50 -55.12 -28.03
N ASN A 4 -30.46 -55.23 -28.84
CA ASN A 4 -29.19 -54.56 -28.56
C ASN A 4 -29.15 -53.05 -28.96
N TYR A 5 -30.07 -52.61 -29.84
CA TYR A 5 -30.17 -51.21 -30.22
C TYR A 5 -30.77 -50.33 -29.10
N LYS A 6 -31.80 -50.85 -28.43
CA LYS A 6 -32.43 -50.14 -27.32
C LYS A 6 -31.46 -49.97 -26.14
N LEU A 7 -30.62 -50.99 -25.86
CA LEU A 7 -29.63 -50.94 -24.80
C LEU A 7 -28.50 -49.95 -25.12
N LYS A 8 -28.04 -49.89 -26.37
CA LYS A 8 -27.03 -48.93 -26.83
C LYS A 8 -27.56 -47.51 -26.85
N ALA A 9 -28.81 -47.28 -27.28
CA ALA A 9 -29.45 -46.00 -27.25
C ALA A 9 -29.65 -45.46 -25.82
N PHE A 10 -30.02 -46.33 -24.88
CA PHE A 10 -30.19 -45.99 -23.47
C PHE A 10 -28.84 -45.67 -22.79
N ALA A 11 -27.78 -46.38 -23.11
CA ALA A 11 -26.44 -46.11 -22.63
C ALA A 11 -25.88 -44.78 -23.18
N LEU A 12 -26.19 -44.45 -24.46
CA LEU A 12 -25.79 -43.15 -25.06
C LEU A 12 -26.54 -41.96 -24.45
N LEU A 13 -27.83 -42.14 -24.10
CA LEU A 13 -28.65 -41.13 -23.41
C LEU A 13 -28.17 -40.88 -21.98
N LEU A 14 -27.74 -41.91 -21.24
CA LEU A 14 -27.16 -41.79 -19.92
C LEU A 14 -25.79 -41.09 -19.97
N LEU A 15 -24.98 -41.38 -20.98
CA LEU A 15 -23.66 -40.71 -21.17
C LEU A 15 -23.82 -39.23 -21.56
N ALA A 16 -24.82 -38.90 -22.39
CA ALA A 16 -25.11 -37.51 -22.76
C ALA A 16 -25.70 -36.72 -21.59
N GLY A 17 -26.49 -37.34 -20.71
CA GLY A 17 -27.04 -36.69 -19.51
C GLY A 17 -26.01 -36.36 -18.45
N SER A 18 -24.91 -37.09 -18.36
CA SER A 18 -23.83 -36.84 -17.38
C SER A 18 -22.88 -35.70 -17.78
N VAL A 19 -22.89 -35.29 -19.04
CA VAL A 19 -22.03 -34.19 -19.54
C VAL A 19 -22.68 -32.81 -19.34
N LEU A 20 -24.00 -32.74 -19.17
CA LEU A 20 -24.75 -31.47 -19.03
C LEU A 20 -24.84 -30.95 -17.59
N GLY A 21 -24.43 -31.71 -16.60
CA GLY A 21 -24.50 -31.29 -15.19
C GLY A 21 -23.20 -30.81 -14.57
N SER A 22 -22.11 -30.69 -15.35
CA SER A 22 -20.77 -30.48 -14.79
C SER A 22 -20.31 -29.01 -14.69
N CYS A 23 -21.10 -28.05 -15.16
CA CYS A 23 -20.62 -26.66 -15.23
C CYS A 23 -20.79 -25.86 -13.93
N ASP A 24 -21.71 -26.23 -13.05
CA ASP A 24 -22.02 -25.42 -11.87
C ASP A 24 -21.16 -25.74 -10.64
N TYR A 25 -20.46 -26.87 -10.64
CA TYR A 25 -19.63 -27.28 -9.50
C TYR A 25 -18.29 -26.54 -9.43
N LEU A 26 -17.81 -26.00 -10.56
CA LEU A 26 -16.55 -25.27 -10.62
C LEU A 26 -16.72 -23.76 -10.37
N ASP A 27 -17.94 -23.24 -10.43
CA ASP A 27 -18.24 -21.83 -10.20
C ASP A 27 -18.59 -21.50 -8.73
N ILE A 28 -18.57 -22.49 -7.84
CA ILE A 28 -18.73 -22.23 -6.41
C ILE A 28 -17.42 -21.62 -5.91
N ALA A 29 -17.39 -20.29 -5.79
CA ALA A 29 -16.34 -19.64 -5.03
C ALA A 29 -16.28 -20.26 -3.63
N PRO A 30 -15.09 -20.70 -3.16
CA PRO A 30 -14.99 -21.26 -1.82
C PRO A 30 -15.64 -20.31 -0.82
N ALA A 31 -16.51 -20.82 0.05
CA ALA A 31 -17.28 -20.03 1.01
C ALA A 31 -16.39 -19.22 1.99
N GLU A 32 -15.10 -19.51 2.01
CA GLU A 32 -14.09 -18.91 2.87
C GLU A 32 -13.28 -17.78 2.20
N ILE A 33 -13.49 -17.49 0.90
CA ILE A 33 -12.79 -16.35 0.29
C ILE A 33 -13.33 -15.08 0.89
N MET A 34 -12.47 -14.38 1.64
CA MET A 34 -12.74 -13.05 2.16
C MET A 34 -12.67 -12.04 1.01
N THR A 35 -13.82 -11.59 0.53
CA THR A 35 -13.89 -10.54 -0.51
C THR A 35 -13.89 -9.16 0.14
N GLU A 36 -13.46 -8.15 -0.60
CA GLU A 36 -13.50 -6.75 -0.13
C GLU A 36 -14.90 -6.35 0.37
N ASP A 37 -15.95 -6.79 -0.32
CA ASP A 37 -17.32 -6.46 0.08
C ASP A 37 -17.71 -7.10 1.42
N LYS A 38 -17.25 -8.30 1.73
CA LYS A 38 -17.47 -8.93 3.03
C LYS A 38 -16.77 -8.21 4.17
N ILE A 39 -15.57 -7.68 3.93
CA ILE A 39 -14.79 -6.93 4.93
C ILE A 39 -15.59 -5.73 5.44
N PHE A 40 -16.22 -4.98 4.55
CA PHE A 40 -16.96 -3.77 4.91
C PHE A 40 -18.44 -3.99 5.27
N GLN A 41 -18.85 -5.24 5.43
CA GLN A 41 -20.15 -5.61 6.02
C GLN A 41 -20.09 -5.83 7.54
N ASP A 42 -18.87 -5.94 8.12
CA ASP A 42 -18.64 -6.16 9.55
C ASP A 42 -17.51 -5.28 10.06
N ILE A 43 -17.78 -4.52 11.12
CA ILE A 43 -16.81 -3.59 11.71
C ILE A 43 -15.59 -4.30 12.27
N THR A 44 -15.72 -5.54 12.74
CA THR A 44 -14.61 -6.33 13.27
C THR A 44 -13.67 -6.73 12.13
N LEU A 45 -14.24 -7.15 10.99
CA LEU A 45 -13.45 -7.46 9.79
C LEU A 45 -12.75 -6.20 9.24
N ALA A 46 -13.45 -5.07 9.21
CA ALA A 46 -12.85 -3.81 8.80
C ALA A 46 -11.70 -3.39 9.75
N GLN A 47 -11.85 -3.57 11.06
CA GLN A 47 -10.77 -3.32 12.02
C GLN A 47 -9.58 -4.27 11.81
N GLN A 48 -9.82 -5.54 11.48
CA GLN A 48 -8.76 -6.50 11.16
C GLN A 48 -8.03 -6.11 9.86
N ASP A 49 -8.76 -5.61 8.87
CA ASP A 49 -8.16 -5.10 7.62
C ASP A 49 -7.25 -3.89 7.88
N LEU A 50 -7.68 -2.95 8.72
CA LEU A 50 -6.80 -1.87 9.20
C LEU A 50 -5.56 -2.43 9.91
N GLY A 51 -5.73 -3.40 10.79
CA GLY A 51 -4.62 -4.09 11.49
C GLY A 51 -3.64 -4.73 10.51
N SER A 52 -4.13 -5.31 9.42
CA SER A 52 -3.27 -5.88 8.38
C SER A 52 -2.45 -4.83 7.64
N MET A 53 -2.98 -3.60 7.44
CA MET A 53 -2.20 -2.49 6.87
C MET A 53 -1.06 -2.06 7.81
N TYR A 54 -1.30 -2.00 9.10
CA TYR A 54 -0.23 -1.78 10.10
C TYR A 54 0.84 -2.89 10.03
N HIS A 55 0.41 -4.15 9.97
CA HIS A 55 1.33 -5.27 9.84
C HIS A 55 2.17 -5.17 8.56
N ASP A 56 1.55 -4.84 7.44
CA ASP A 56 2.22 -4.73 6.16
C ASP A 56 3.31 -3.64 6.19
N ILE A 57 3.04 -2.50 6.84
CA ILE A 57 4.04 -1.45 7.03
C ILE A 57 5.15 -1.89 7.99
N ILE A 58 4.81 -2.54 9.11
CA ILE A 58 5.79 -3.04 10.09
C ILE A 58 6.64 -4.14 9.47
N LYS A 59 6.04 -5.07 8.73
CA LYS A 59 6.77 -6.12 8.00
C LYS A 59 7.78 -5.53 7.04
N TRP A 60 7.47 -4.37 6.51
CA TRP A 60 8.32 -3.61 5.63
C TRP A 60 9.45 -2.86 6.38
N THR A 61 9.17 -2.36 7.58
CA THR A 61 10.12 -1.59 8.40
C THR A 61 10.84 -2.41 9.45
N ALA A 62 10.39 -3.63 9.76
CA ALA A 62 10.88 -4.44 10.89
C ALA A 62 11.62 -5.71 10.49
N LEU A 63 12.51 -6.01 11.29
CA LEU A 63 13.30 -7.11 11.87
C LEU A 63 13.00 -8.57 11.48
N ASN A 64 12.15 -8.94 10.56
CA ASN A 64 11.86 -10.34 10.26
C ASN A 64 12.47 -10.82 8.94
N SER A 65 13.48 -11.53 9.11
CA SER A 65 14.04 -12.82 8.61
C SER A 65 13.75 -13.32 7.19
N ASP A 66 13.07 -12.60 6.32
CA ASP A 66 13.01 -12.90 4.91
C ASP A 66 13.57 -11.73 4.12
N ASP A 67 14.83 -11.80 3.73
CA ASP A 67 15.58 -11.12 2.66
C ASP A 67 15.28 -9.64 2.28
N ARG A 68 14.25 -9.05 2.86
CA ARG A 68 13.85 -7.65 2.64
C ARG A 68 14.17 -6.83 3.87
N LEU A 69 15.44 -6.84 4.18
CA LEU A 69 16.01 -6.26 5.36
C LEU A 69 15.68 -4.78 5.52
N LEU A 70 15.07 -4.52 6.69
CA LEU A 70 15.25 -3.32 7.50
C LEU A 70 15.76 -2.11 6.72
N ARG A 71 14.83 -1.25 6.36
CA ARG A 71 15.17 -0.09 5.55
C ARG A 71 15.71 1.08 6.36
N ASP A 72 15.30 1.21 7.61
CA ASP A 72 15.70 2.28 8.52
C ASP A 72 16.19 1.69 9.86
N GLY A 73 17.49 1.74 10.13
CA GLY A 73 18.13 1.31 11.38
C GLY A 73 19.60 0.91 11.19
N PRO A 74 20.34 0.63 12.26
CA PRO A 74 21.80 0.38 12.18
C PRO A 74 22.19 -0.88 11.42
N PHE A 75 21.25 -1.83 11.25
CA PHE A 75 21.44 -3.04 10.45
C PHE A 75 20.67 -3.01 9.14
N THR A 76 20.26 -1.83 8.71
CA THR A 76 19.42 -1.61 7.54
C THR A 76 20.27 -1.25 6.33
N TRP A 77 19.62 -1.23 5.16
CA TRP A 77 20.22 -0.71 3.93
C TRP A 77 20.84 0.67 4.11
N THR A 78 20.15 1.58 4.81
CA THR A 78 20.62 2.94 5.03
C THR A 78 21.81 2.98 5.98
N GLY A 79 21.77 2.24 7.08
CA GLY A 79 22.88 2.15 8.02
C GLY A 79 24.11 1.49 7.39
N CYS A 80 23.90 0.40 6.66
CA CYS A 80 25.02 -0.27 5.96
C CYS A 80 25.47 0.44 4.68
N ALA A 81 24.69 1.34 4.11
CA ALA A 81 25.09 2.18 2.99
C ALA A 81 25.97 3.37 3.43
N GLY A 82 25.85 3.79 4.69
CA GLY A 82 26.67 4.82 5.30
C GLY A 82 27.99 4.28 5.86
N ASP A 83 28.54 5.01 6.79
CA ASP A 83 29.75 4.70 7.57
C ASP A 83 29.44 4.13 8.95
N GLU A 84 28.15 4.04 9.32
CA GLU A 84 27.71 3.61 10.66
C GLU A 84 27.86 2.10 10.88
N SER A 85 27.70 1.29 9.81
CA SER A 85 27.80 -0.17 9.91
C SER A 85 28.25 -0.83 8.62
N ILE A 86 28.71 -2.09 8.75
CA ILE A 86 29.08 -2.96 7.63
C ILE A 86 28.34 -4.29 7.82
N ASP A 87 27.65 -4.75 6.78
CA ASP A 87 27.15 -6.11 6.78
C ASP A 87 28.28 -7.13 6.48
N HIS A 88 28.04 -8.37 6.87
CA HIS A 88 29.01 -9.47 6.69
C HIS A 88 28.59 -10.45 5.58
N TRP A 89 27.52 -10.15 4.84
CA TRP A 89 26.95 -11.08 3.86
C TRP A 89 27.65 -11.09 2.50
N GLY A 90 28.72 -10.33 2.37
CA GLY A 90 29.57 -10.36 1.20
C GLY A 90 29.08 -9.52 0.02
N THR A 91 29.71 -9.73 -1.14
CA THR A 91 29.53 -8.87 -2.32
C THR A 91 28.18 -8.96 -3.01
N THR A 92 27.38 -9.98 -2.69
CA THR A 92 26.02 -10.16 -3.26
C THR A 92 24.94 -9.50 -2.42
N ALA A 93 25.28 -9.03 -1.22
CA ALA A 93 24.32 -8.34 -0.38
C ALA A 93 23.94 -7.01 -1.03
N PRO A 94 22.64 -6.66 -1.02
CA PRO A 94 22.16 -5.40 -1.57
C PRO A 94 22.87 -4.16 -1.01
N THR A 95 23.22 -4.17 0.29
CA THR A 95 24.01 -3.13 0.96
C THR A 95 25.38 -2.93 0.33
N THR A 96 26.03 -4.02 -0.05
CA THR A 96 27.33 -3.98 -0.76
C THR A 96 27.18 -3.36 -2.16
N TYR A 97 26.08 -3.69 -2.88
CA TYR A 97 25.78 -3.04 -4.16
C TYR A 97 25.64 -1.53 -4.01
N PHE A 98 25.03 -1.07 -2.92
CA PHE A 98 24.90 0.35 -2.62
C PHE A 98 26.29 1.00 -2.47
N LYS A 99 27.15 0.43 -1.65
CA LYS A 99 28.53 0.93 -1.39
C LYS A 99 29.41 0.92 -2.62
N LEU A 100 29.25 -0.09 -3.48
CA LEU A 100 30.05 -0.24 -4.69
C LEU A 100 29.48 0.53 -5.90
N GLY A 101 28.39 1.28 -5.73
CA GLY A 101 27.74 2.00 -6.82
C GLY A 101 27.07 1.08 -7.85
N GLY A 102 26.71 -0.14 -7.45
CA GLY A 102 26.14 -1.16 -8.32
C GLY A 102 24.64 -1.01 -8.58
N LEU A 103 23.98 0.03 -8.01
CA LEU A 103 22.59 0.31 -8.29
C LEU A 103 22.42 0.83 -9.72
N THR A 104 21.50 0.26 -10.44
CA THR A 104 21.18 0.65 -11.81
C THR A 104 19.68 0.77 -11.98
N THR A 105 19.22 1.36 -13.08
CA THR A 105 17.80 1.39 -13.44
C THR A 105 17.18 0.00 -13.62
N GLY A 106 18.00 -1.01 -13.93
CA GLY A 106 17.58 -2.42 -14.07
C GLY A 106 17.71 -3.24 -12.79
N TYR A 107 18.42 -2.72 -11.79
CA TYR A 107 18.60 -3.39 -10.51
C TYR A 107 18.48 -2.39 -9.35
N ASN A 108 17.28 -2.35 -8.78
CA ASN A 108 17.00 -1.58 -7.57
C ASN A 108 16.37 -2.51 -6.52
N PRO A 109 17.18 -3.10 -5.63
CA PRO A 109 16.68 -3.99 -4.58
C PRO A 109 15.84 -3.27 -3.51
N LEU A 110 15.87 -1.93 -3.48
CA LEU A 110 15.00 -1.09 -2.65
C LEU A 110 13.68 -0.76 -3.34
N GLY A 111 13.52 -1.19 -4.59
CA GLY A 111 12.39 -0.84 -5.42
C GLY A 111 11.10 -1.54 -5.03
N ASP A 112 10.23 -0.82 -4.35
CA ASP A 112 8.97 -1.32 -3.80
C ASP A 112 7.74 -0.67 -4.40
N TRP A 113 7.87 -0.25 -5.63
CA TRP A 113 6.80 0.41 -6.37
C TRP A 113 5.46 -0.32 -6.26
N SER A 114 5.45 -1.60 -6.64
CA SER A 114 4.21 -2.39 -6.65
C SER A 114 3.62 -2.59 -5.26
N TRP A 115 4.48 -2.80 -4.27
CA TRP A 115 4.04 -2.96 -2.89
C TRP A 115 3.43 -1.68 -2.32
N ASN A 116 4.11 -0.57 -2.49
CA ASN A 116 3.63 0.72 -2.02
C ASN A 116 2.29 1.09 -2.65
N TYR A 117 2.12 0.90 -3.96
CA TYR A 117 0.85 1.17 -4.61
C TYR A 117 -0.26 0.18 -4.25
N ALA A 118 0.07 -1.08 -3.95
CA ALA A 118 -0.91 -2.02 -3.41
C ALA A 118 -1.46 -1.54 -2.05
N LEU A 119 -0.59 -1.04 -1.17
CA LEU A 119 -1.00 -0.48 0.11
C LEU A 119 -1.74 0.86 -0.04
N VAL A 120 -1.32 1.74 -0.97
CA VAL A 120 -2.06 2.96 -1.31
C VAL A 120 -3.48 2.62 -1.75
N ARG A 121 -3.64 1.62 -2.65
CA ARG A 121 -4.96 1.16 -3.09
C ARG A 121 -5.79 0.64 -1.91
N LYS A 122 -5.20 -0.20 -1.06
CA LYS A 122 -5.87 -0.77 0.10
C LYS A 122 -6.34 0.31 1.07
N ALA A 123 -5.46 1.25 1.42
CA ALA A 123 -5.81 2.38 2.27
C ALA A 123 -6.88 3.29 1.64
N THR A 124 -6.80 3.56 0.34
CA THR A 124 -7.81 4.36 -0.38
C THR A 124 -9.18 3.69 -0.35
N ASN A 125 -9.25 2.37 -0.61
CA ASN A 125 -10.49 1.61 -0.54
C ASN A 125 -11.07 1.63 0.89
N PHE A 126 -10.23 1.45 1.91
CA PHE A 126 -10.63 1.52 3.30
C PHE A 126 -11.21 2.90 3.68
N ILE A 127 -10.52 3.99 3.32
CA ILE A 127 -10.97 5.37 3.55
C ILE A 127 -12.36 5.62 2.95
N ASN A 128 -12.60 5.09 1.75
CA ASN A 128 -13.85 5.28 1.03
C ASN A 128 -15.02 4.47 1.62
N LYS A 129 -14.75 3.29 2.21
CA LYS A 129 -15.79 2.34 2.62
C LYS A 129 -16.07 2.33 4.13
N ILE A 130 -15.11 2.67 4.98
CA ILE A 130 -15.22 2.44 6.43
C ILE A 130 -16.41 3.14 7.11
N GLU A 131 -16.76 4.34 6.68
CA GLU A 131 -17.90 5.08 7.25
C GLU A 131 -19.26 4.50 6.85
N GLY A 132 -19.30 3.67 5.81
CA GLY A 132 -20.50 2.97 5.35
C GLY A 132 -20.74 1.60 6.01
N VAL A 133 -19.82 1.13 6.87
CA VAL A 133 -19.96 -0.17 7.55
C VAL A 133 -21.16 -0.14 8.50
N PRO A 134 -22.11 -1.09 8.36
CA PRO A 134 -23.29 -1.14 9.22
C PRO A 134 -22.91 -1.48 10.66
N LEU A 135 -23.46 -0.73 11.61
CA LEU A 135 -23.26 -0.94 13.04
C LEU A 135 -24.58 -1.29 13.70
N THR A 136 -24.62 -2.36 14.48
CA THR A 136 -25.72 -2.64 15.41
C THR A 136 -25.74 -1.59 16.53
N GLN A 137 -26.84 -1.51 17.27
CA GLN A 137 -26.97 -0.55 18.38
C GLN A 137 -25.85 -0.71 19.43
N SER A 138 -25.45 -1.94 19.75
CA SER A 138 -24.34 -2.21 20.66
C SER A 138 -22.99 -1.84 20.07
N GLN A 139 -22.78 -2.10 18.77
CA GLN A 139 -21.56 -1.70 18.07
C GLN A 139 -21.46 -0.18 17.93
N GLN A 140 -22.57 0.53 17.78
CA GLN A 140 -22.58 1.99 17.72
C GLN A 140 -22.01 2.62 19.00
N GLN A 141 -22.27 2.05 20.16
CA GLN A 141 -21.71 2.52 21.43
C GLN A 141 -20.19 2.32 21.48
N THR A 142 -19.68 1.23 20.92
CA THR A 142 -18.25 0.86 20.98
C THR A 142 -17.42 1.47 19.84
N TYR A 143 -17.99 1.54 18.63
CA TYR A 143 -17.27 1.87 17.40
C TYR A 143 -17.68 3.20 16.78
N GLY A 144 -18.81 3.81 17.20
CA GLY A 144 -19.34 4.99 16.51
C GLY A 144 -18.34 6.15 16.37
N THR A 145 -17.52 6.38 17.40
CA THR A 145 -16.41 7.37 17.34
C THR A 145 -15.14 6.79 16.70
N LYS A 146 -14.90 5.49 16.91
CA LYS A 146 -13.69 4.81 16.42
C LYS A 146 -13.64 4.70 14.89
N VAL A 147 -14.78 4.59 14.23
CA VAL A 147 -14.87 4.55 12.75
C VAL A 147 -14.16 5.75 12.12
N LYS A 148 -14.38 6.96 12.68
CA LYS A 148 -13.67 8.15 12.21
C LYS A 148 -12.18 8.08 12.47
N GLN A 149 -11.76 7.55 13.62
CA GLN A 149 -10.34 7.34 13.94
C GLN A 149 -9.71 6.32 12.98
N PHE A 150 -10.38 5.21 12.69
CA PHE A 150 -9.90 4.19 11.74
C PHE A 150 -9.67 4.78 10.34
N LYS A 151 -10.59 5.65 9.89
CA LYS A 151 -10.41 6.37 8.63
C LYS A 151 -9.13 7.22 8.62
N GLN A 152 -8.87 7.93 9.71
CA GLN A 152 -7.71 8.79 9.81
C GLN A 152 -6.39 8.02 9.97
N GLU A 153 -6.44 6.88 10.62
CA GLU A 153 -5.29 5.97 10.64
C GLU A 153 -4.95 5.46 9.21
N ALA A 154 -5.97 5.07 8.44
CA ALA A 154 -5.76 4.68 7.05
C ALA A 154 -5.21 5.83 6.18
N ARG A 155 -5.61 7.09 6.44
CA ARG A 155 -5.02 8.28 5.78
C ARG A 155 -3.54 8.42 6.12
N PHE A 156 -3.18 8.30 7.39
CA PHE A 156 -1.77 8.31 7.78
C PHE A 156 -0.97 7.22 7.08
N LEU A 157 -1.50 5.99 7.02
CA LEU A 157 -0.83 4.86 6.38
C LEU A 157 -0.63 5.13 4.88
N ARG A 158 -1.62 5.72 4.21
CA ARG A 158 -1.50 6.16 2.81
C ARG A 158 -0.44 7.25 2.64
N ALA A 159 -0.45 8.25 3.49
CA ALA A 159 0.55 9.32 3.49
C ALA A 159 1.98 8.78 3.71
N TYR A 160 2.13 7.80 4.60
CA TYR A 160 3.39 7.12 4.84
C TYR A 160 3.91 6.40 3.59
N MET A 161 3.03 5.71 2.85
CA MET A 161 3.42 5.05 1.60
C MET A 161 3.85 6.07 0.53
N TYR A 162 3.16 7.20 0.42
CA TYR A 162 3.58 8.28 -0.48
C TYR A 162 4.89 8.94 -0.05
N PHE A 163 5.13 9.10 1.25
CA PHE A 163 6.43 9.55 1.75
C PHE A 163 7.55 8.59 1.37
N ASP A 164 7.27 7.30 1.44
CA ASP A 164 8.22 6.27 1.06
C ASP A 164 8.50 6.27 -0.44
N LEU A 165 7.46 6.36 -1.28
CA LEU A 165 7.59 6.54 -2.72
C LEU A 165 8.38 7.82 -3.07
N LEU A 166 8.10 8.93 -2.37
CA LEU A 166 8.83 10.18 -2.54
C LEU A 166 10.33 10.00 -2.27
N ARG A 167 10.69 9.34 -1.16
CA ARG A 167 12.10 9.10 -0.82
C ARG A 167 12.85 8.29 -1.88
N GLN A 168 12.17 7.31 -2.47
CA GLN A 168 12.80 6.37 -3.41
C GLN A 168 12.84 6.87 -4.83
N TYR A 169 11.75 7.50 -5.28
CA TYR A 169 11.52 7.79 -6.69
C TYR A 169 11.36 9.29 -6.98
N GLY A 170 11.19 10.12 -5.96
CA GLY A 170 10.89 11.54 -6.12
C GLY A 170 9.48 11.74 -6.64
N ALA A 171 9.34 12.20 -7.86
CA ALA A 171 8.07 12.38 -8.55
C ALA A 171 7.44 11.03 -8.90
N VAL A 172 6.18 10.83 -8.50
CA VAL A 172 5.41 9.60 -8.69
C VAL A 172 3.96 9.91 -9.06
N PRO A 173 3.21 8.99 -9.67
CA PRO A 173 1.78 9.17 -9.88
C PRO A 173 1.02 9.33 -8.56
N LEU A 174 0.21 10.37 -8.43
CA LEU A 174 -0.66 10.58 -7.27
C LEU A 174 -2.04 9.96 -7.55
N ILE A 175 -2.27 8.77 -6.99
CA ILE A 175 -3.51 8.00 -7.16
C ILE A 175 -4.34 8.13 -5.89
N THR A 176 -5.44 8.90 -5.96
CA THR A 176 -6.33 9.18 -4.84
C THR A 176 -7.64 8.42 -4.89
N GLU A 177 -7.90 7.73 -6.01
CA GLU A 177 -9.10 6.94 -6.26
C GLU A 177 -8.74 5.46 -6.47
N VAL A 178 -9.69 4.58 -6.18
CA VAL A 178 -9.54 3.15 -6.47
C VAL A 178 -9.71 2.93 -7.97
N GLN A 179 -8.62 2.60 -8.66
CA GLN A 179 -8.66 2.34 -10.08
C GLN A 179 -9.34 1.00 -10.39
N ASP A 180 -10.06 0.93 -11.51
CA ASP A 180 -10.60 -0.33 -12.01
C ASP A 180 -9.46 -1.21 -12.54
N ILE A 181 -9.36 -2.43 -12.05
CA ILE A 181 -8.35 -3.41 -12.48
C ILE A 181 -8.53 -3.80 -13.95
N ALA A 182 -9.75 -3.73 -14.47
CA ALA A 182 -10.05 -4.03 -15.87
C ALA A 182 -9.64 -2.90 -16.82
N ASP A 183 -9.48 -1.66 -16.33
CA ASP A 183 -9.06 -0.51 -17.14
C ASP A 183 -7.54 -0.36 -17.15
N ILE A 184 -6.89 -1.09 -18.06
CA ILE A 184 -5.43 -1.01 -18.25
C ILE A 184 -5.00 0.38 -18.73
N SER A 185 -5.83 1.07 -19.52
CA SER A 185 -5.52 2.40 -20.06
C SER A 185 -5.56 3.47 -18.97
N GLY A 186 -6.53 3.40 -18.06
CA GLY A 186 -6.63 4.27 -16.89
C GLY A 186 -5.53 4.06 -15.85
N ALA A 187 -4.83 2.93 -15.89
CA ALA A 187 -3.69 2.67 -15.03
C ALA A 187 -2.40 3.38 -15.48
N GLN A 188 -2.35 3.92 -16.71
CA GLN A 188 -1.21 4.67 -17.24
C GLN A 188 -1.26 6.13 -16.80
N VAL A 189 -1.05 6.38 -15.52
CA VAL A 189 -1.07 7.73 -14.94
C VAL A 189 0.33 8.35 -15.00
N PRO A 190 0.49 9.59 -15.51
CA PRO A 190 1.77 10.28 -15.51
C PRO A 190 2.20 10.59 -14.06
N ARG A 191 3.50 10.82 -13.87
CA ARG A 191 4.03 11.23 -12.56
C ARG A 191 3.56 12.66 -12.23
N ASP A 192 3.21 12.87 -10.98
CA ASP A 192 2.97 14.22 -10.44
C ASP A 192 4.27 14.84 -9.92
N PRO A 193 4.39 16.19 -9.97
CA PRO A 193 5.54 16.90 -9.43
C PRO A 193 5.76 16.64 -7.94
N VAL A 194 7.02 16.67 -7.51
CA VAL A 194 7.43 16.45 -6.11
C VAL A 194 6.65 17.33 -5.12
N ASN A 195 6.49 18.62 -5.42
CA ASN A 195 5.74 19.52 -4.55
C ASN A 195 4.28 19.09 -4.37
N LYS A 196 3.62 18.63 -5.44
CA LYS A 196 2.24 18.12 -5.36
C LYS A 196 2.13 16.87 -4.46
N ILE A 197 3.14 15.99 -4.51
CA ILE A 197 3.20 14.82 -3.62
C ILE A 197 3.40 15.26 -2.17
N VAL A 198 4.29 16.21 -1.91
CA VAL A 198 4.53 16.78 -0.58
C VAL A 198 3.26 17.43 -0.01
N ASP A 199 2.57 18.24 -0.81
CA ASP A 199 1.32 18.90 -0.42
C ASP A 199 0.24 17.87 -0.06
N PHE A 200 0.12 16.81 -0.86
CA PHE A 200 -0.82 15.72 -0.58
C PHE A 200 -0.49 15.00 0.74
N ILE A 201 0.78 14.63 0.95
CA ILE A 201 1.21 13.98 2.21
C ILE A 201 0.88 14.88 3.40
N CYS A 202 1.22 16.17 3.32
CA CYS A 202 0.96 17.12 4.40
C CYS A 202 -0.54 17.28 4.68
N SER A 203 -1.37 17.35 3.64
CA SER A 203 -2.83 17.45 3.76
C SER A 203 -3.43 16.20 4.43
N GLU A 204 -3.02 15.00 4.01
CA GLU A 204 -3.49 13.75 4.63
C GLU A 204 -3.12 13.67 6.11
N LEU A 205 -1.92 14.14 6.46
CA LEU A 205 -1.44 14.15 7.85
C LEU A 205 -2.14 15.21 8.71
N ASP A 206 -2.47 16.37 8.16
CA ASP A 206 -3.26 17.40 8.85
C ASP A 206 -4.68 16.92 9.14
N GLU A 207 -5.33 16.29 8.16
CA GLU A 207 -6.64 15.67 8.32
C GLU A 207 -6.61 14.58 9.41
N ALA A 208 -5.61 13.72 9.37
CA ALA A 208 -5.45 12.67 10.37
C ALA A 208 -5.21 13.26 11.77
N ALA A 209 -4.34 14.25 11.89
CA ALA A 209 -4.02 14.93 13.15
C ALA A 209 -5.22 15.68 13.77
N SER A 210 -6.18 16.10 12.95
CA SER A 210 -7.37 16.81 13.41
C SER A 210 -8.34 15.95 14.24
N VAL A 211 -8.30 14.62 14.07
CA VAL A 211 -9.24 13.66 14.67
C VAL A 211 -8.56 12.71 15.65
N LEU A 212 -7.31 12.32 15.34
CA LEU A 212 -6.58 11.37 16.18
C LEU A 212 -6.18 12.00 17.53
N PRO A 213 -6.15 11.21 18.61
CA PRO A 213 -5.75 11.71 19.92
C PRO A 213 -4.27 12.09 19.95
N ASP A 214 -3.91 13.00 20.85
CA ASP A 214 -2.49 13.37 21.05
C ASP A 214 -1.66 12.14 21.41
N THR A 215 -2.19 11.31 22.31
CA THR A 215 -1.65 10.01 22.73
C THR A 215 -2.80 9.05 23.04
N TRP A 216 -2.54 7.76 22.98
CA TRP A 216 -3.48 6.75 23.42
C TRP A 216 -3.30 6.51 24.92
N SER A 217 -4.41 6.52 25.65
CA SER A 217 -4.41 6.45 27.13
C SER A 217 -4.45 5.04 27.68
N ASP A 218 -4.64 4.03 26.83
CA ASP A 218 -4.79 2.64 27.24
C ASP A 218 -3.80 1.72 26.49
N ASP A 219 -3.39 0.66 27.19
CA ASP A 219 -2.39 -0.30 26.67
C ASP A 219 -2.89 -1.09 25.46
N THR A 220 -4.21 -1.19 25.25
CA THR A 220 -4.78 -1.93 24.11
C THR A 220 -4.61 -1.20 22.79
N ASN A 221 -4.37 0.10 22.84
CA ASN A 221 -4.13 0.97 21.69
C ASN A 221 -2.65 1.38 21.57
N TYR A 222 -1.77 0.80 22.36
CA TYR A 222 -0.34 1.08 22.28
C TYR A 222 0.21 0.73 20.88
N GLY A 223 0.94 1.67 20.28
CA GLY A 223 1.49 1.51 18.94
C GLY A 223 0.57 1.98 17.80
N ARG A 224 -0.69 2.38 18.08
CA ARG A 224 -1.55 2.99 17.07
C ARG A 224 -1.11 4.43 16.78
N ILE A 225 -1.41 4.86 15.56
CA ILE A 225 -1.08 6.21 15.09
C ILE A 225 -1.79 7.25 15.95
N SER A 226 -1.03 8.24 16.41
CA SER A 226 -1.50 9.39 17.19
C SER A 226 -1.28 10.68 16.40
N LYS A 227 -1.84 11.79 16.88
CA LYS A 227 -1.58 13.12 16.34
C LYS A 227 -0.08 13.46 16.37
N ALA A 228 0.64 13.07 17.43
CA ALA A 228 2.08 13.26 17.49
C ALA A 228 2.81 12.55 16.35
N ALA A 229 2.40 11.33 15.98
CA ALA A 229 2.96 10.60 14.85
C ALA A 229 2.70 11.33 13.51
N CYS A 230 1.49 11.88 13.32
CA CYS A 230 1.15 12.66 12.13
C CYS A 230 2.05 13.89 11.99
N LEU A 231 2.21 14.66 13.06
CA LEU A 231 3.03 15.87 13.07
C LEU A 231 4.53 15.55 12.86
N ALA A 232 5.01 14.45 13.44
CA ALA A 232 6.39 14.00 13.24
C ALA A 232 6.66 13.59 11.79
N LEU A 233 5.75 12.84 11.16
CA LEU A 233 5.89 12.46 9.76
C LEU A 233 5.79 13.68 8.84
N LYS A 234 4.89 14.63 9.14
CA LYS A 234 4.78 15.90 8.39
C LYS A 234 6.08 16.69 8.45
N ALA A 235 6.62 16.88 9.65
CA ALA A 235 7.91 17.56 9.83
C ALA A 235 9.03 16.88 9.04
N ARG A 236 9.10 15.55 9.11
CA ARG A 236 10.07 14.76 8.35
C ARG A 236 9.91 14.92 6.84
N THR A 237 8.67 14.90 6.34
CA THR A 237 8.37 15.12 4.91
C THR A 237 8.85 16.48 4.43
N LEU A 238 8.57 17.54 5.21
CA LEU A 238 8.98 18.89 4.89
C LEU A 238 10.51 19.06 4.91
N LEU A 239 11.20 18.41 5.86
CA LEU A 239 12.67 18.41 5.88
C LEU A 239 13.27 17.71 4.66
N TYR A 240 12.67 16.61 4.20
CA TYR A 240 13.10 15.96 2.95
C TYR A 240 12.85 16.86 1.74
N ALA A 241 11.67 17.49 1.66
CA ALA A 241 11.32 18.41 0.57
C ALA A 241 12.24 19.62 0.51
N ALA A 242 12.63 20.17 1.68
CA ALA A 242 13.55 21.29 1.79
C ALA A 242 15.02 20.94 1.51
N SER A 243 15.35 19.64 1.43
CA SER A 243 16.73 19.22 1.22
C SER A 243 17.25 19.59 -0.15
N PRO A 244 18.59 19.78 -0.31
CA PRO A 244 19.19 20.07 -1.61
C PRO A 244 18.95 18.99 -2.67
N LEU A 245 18.50 17.79 -2.28
CA LEU A 245 18.13 16.73 -3.21
C LEU A 245 16.90 17.12 -4.05
N TYR A 246 15.90 17.72 -3.42
CA TYR A 246 14.61 18.02 -4.06
C TYR A 246 14.46 19.52 -4.38
N ASN A 247 14.98 20.40 -3.52
CA ASN A 247 14.73 21.82 -3.56
C ASN A 247 15.80 22.55 -4.38
N GLY A 248 15.43 22.98 -5.58
CA GLY A 248 16.32 23.70 -6.49
C GLY A 248 17.49 22.90 -7.05
N ASN A 249 17.41 21.57 -7.07
CA ASN A 249 18.48 20.73 -7.59
C ASN A 249 18.58 20.80 -9.11
N THR A 250 19.65 21.44 -9.59
CA THR A 250 19.89 21.61 -11.02
C THR A 250 20.17 20.31 -11.78
N MET A 251 20.51 19.21 -11.09
CA MET A 251 20.68 17.89 -11.71
C MET A 251 19.36 17.34 -12.26
N TYR A 252 18.21 17.78 -11.72
CA TYR A 252 16.89 17.32 -12.11
C TYR A 252 16.12 18.33 -12.99
N LYS A 253 16.80 19.37 -13.48
CA LYS A 253 16.16 20.43 -14.31
C LYS A 253 15.49 19.92 -15.57
N ASP A 254 15.99 18.81 -16.13
CA ASP A 254 15.50 18.24 -17.38
C ASP A 254 14.58 17.02 -17.16
N VAL A 255 14.26 16.70 -15.88
CA VAL A 255 13.37 15.58 -15.55
C VAL A 255 11.92 16.06 -15.68
N LYS A 256 11.31 15.70 -16.80
CA LYS A 256 9.95 16.11 -17.21
C LYS A 256 9.13 14.90 -17.67
N ASN A 257 7.82 15.05 -17.61
CA ASN A 257 6.92 14.15 -18.33
C ASN A 257 6.96 14.42 -19.84
N LEU A 258 6.37 13.52 -20.63
CA LEU A 258 6.30 13.68 -22.09
C LEU A 258 5.52 14.92 -22.52
N ASP A 259 4.58 15.39 -21.71
CA ASP A 259 3.82 16.64 -21.93
C ASP A 259 4.58 17.91 -21.52
N GLY A 260 5.81 17.78 -21.05
CA GLY A 260 6.65 18.88 -20.62
C GLY A 260 6.49 19.29 -19.15
N THR A 261 5.60 18.64 -18.38
CA THR A 261 5.41 18.92 -16.95
C THR A 261 6.70 18.71 -16.19
N GLN A 262 7.19 19.79 -15.52
CA GLN A 262 8.38 19.75 -14.69
C GLN A 262 8.14 18.97 -13.41
N LEU A 263 8.99 18.01 -13.11
CA LEU A 263 8.79 17.08 -11.99
C LEU A 263 9.47 17.47 -10.68
N PHE A 264 10.55 18.25 -10.77
CA PHE A 264 11.28 18.74 -9.59
C PHE A 264 11.31 20.27 -9.57
N PRO A 265 11.26 20.91 -8.38
CA PRO A 265 11.40 22.36 -8.25
C PRO A 265 12.71 22.86 -8.87
N GLN A 266 12.63 23.93 -9.66
CA GLN A 266 13.80 24.46 -10.38
C GLN A 266 14.53 25.55 -9.59
N THR A 267 13.83 26.21 -8.70
CA THR A 267 14.33 27.26 -7.83
C THR A 267 14.28 26.80 -6.39
N TYR A 268 15.25 27.22 -5.62
CA TYR A 268 15.23 27.03 -4.18
C TYR A 268 14.15 27.95 -3.58
N ASP A 269 13.28 27.37 -2.74
CA ASP A 269 12.23 28.06 -2.01
C ASP A 269 12.45 27.93 -0.49
#